data_545f0d3063e4be0ee15259fec69c098d
#
_entry.id   545f0d3063e4be0ee15259fec69c098d
#
_cell.length_a   1.000
_cell.length_b   1.000
_cell.length_c   1.000
_cell.angle_alpha   90.00
_cell.angle_beta   90.00
_cell.angle_gamma   90.00
#
_symmetry.space_group_name_H-M   'P 1'
#
loop_
_entity.id
_entity.type
_entity.pdbx_description
1 polymer ?
#
loop_
_entity_poly.entity_id
_entity_poly.type
_entity_poly.pdbx_seq_one_letter_code
_entity_poly.pdbx_strand_id
1 'polypeptide(L)'
;MREKRGAAGKRLWILAATLLAASVLLYVLVIRPSDGGRPGIQTVRVLLDGGTLGEEKSIHPGGEDLRVYITLNGETLLDLPFAEAHTVRIIQPDGGENTVTLTGTSVYMTEANCDGQDCVQMGEVTRDNLEVRVMGGFIICLPHKITVEVR
;
A
#
# COMPACT_ATOMS: atom_id res chain seq x y z
N MET A 1 62.13 20.91 34.95
CA MET A 1 61.07 21.50 34.08
C MET A 1 60.50 20.50 33.08
N ARG A 2 59.95 19.37 33.54
CA ARG A 2 59.47 18.29 32.59
C ARG A 2 58.05 17.83 32.81
N GLU A 3 57.28 18.42 33.71
CA GLU A 3 56.00 17.90 34.17
C GLU A 3 54.73 18.57 33.61
N LYS A 4 54.86 19.71 32.93
CA LYS A 4 53.71 20.48 32.41
C LYS A 4 53.19 20.07 31.01
N ARG A 5 53.93 19.23 30.27
CA ARG A 5 53.54 18.82 28.92
C ARG A 5 52.51 17.67 28.90
N GLY A 6 52.41 16.87 29.96
CA GLY A 6 51.49 15.74 30.01
C GLY A 6 50.02 16.09 30.25
N ALA A 7 49.74 17.18 30.98
CA ALA A 7 48.37 17.58 31.33
C ALA A 7 47.63 18.24 30.17
N ALA A 8 48.32 19.02 29.36
CA ALA A 8 47.71 19.68 28.19
C ALA A 8 47.32 18.68 27.08
N GLY A 9 48.18 17.65 26.87
CA GLY A 9 47.90 16.59 25.91
C GLY A 9 46.65 15.76 26.31
N LYS A 10 46.56 15.38 27.61
CA LYS A 10 45.40 14.62 28.09
C LYS A 10 44.09 15.40 27.95
N ARG A 11 44.06 16.70 28.22
CA ARG A 11 42.88 17.55 28.07
C ARG A 11 42.49 17.70 26.60
N LEU A 12 43.44 17.81 25.70
CA LEU A 12 43.18 17.88 24.27
C LEU A 12 42.57 16.57 23.72
N TRP A 13 43.09 15.43 24.17
CA TRP A 13 42.54 14.11 23.82
C TRP A 13 41.13 13.90 24.34
N ILE A 14 40.82 14.34 25.58
CA ILE A 14 39.46 14.27 26.14
C ILE A 14 38.50 15.11 25.34
N LEU A 15 38.87 16.35 24.97
CA LEU A 15 38.04 17.24 24.14
C LEU A 15 37.83 16.67 22.74
N ALA A 16 38.82 16.08 22.10
CA ALA A 16 38.70 15.44 20.83
C ALA A 16 37.75 14.21 20.89
N ALA A 17 37.86 13.39 21.92
CA ALA A 17 37.01 12.22 22.14
C ALA A 17 35.54 12.61 22.39
N THR A 18 35.30 13.67 23.17
CA THR A 18 33.93 14.17 23.43
C THR A 18 33.27 14.76 22.17
N LEU A 19 34.03 15.49 21.35
CA LEU A 19 33.54 16.01 20.07
C LEU A 19 33.22 14.90 19.09
N LEU A 20 34.04 13.86 19.04
CA LEU A 20 33.81 12.70 18.18
C LEU A 20 32.59 11.91 18.64
N ALA A 21 32.42 11.69 19.94
CA ALA A 21 31.24 11.04 20.51
C ALA A 21 29.96 11.85 20.24
N ALA A 22 30.00 13.18 20.39
CA ALA A 22 28.89 14.06 20.11
C ALA A 22 28.51 14.06 18.62
N SER A 23 29.51 14.04 17.72
CA SER A 23 29.25 13.98 16.27
C SER A 23 28.66 12.63 15.85
N VAL A 24 29.12 11.51 16.42
CA VAL A 24 28.56 10.18 16.18
C VAL A 24 27.12 10.10 16.72
N LEU A 25 26.88 10.65 17.92
CA LEU A 25 25.52 10.69 18.48
C LEU A 25 24.58 11.51 17.62
N LEU A 26 25.04 12.69 17.16
CA LEU A 26 24.26 13.54 16.24
C LEU A 26 24.01 12.83 14.92
N TYR A 27 25.01 12.18 14.35
CA TYR A 27 24.90 11.36 13.15
C TYR A 27 23.86 10.25 13.31
N VAL A 28 23.90 9.50 14.42
CA VAL A 28 22.94 8.44 14.73
C VAL A 28 21.53 9.00 14.96
N LEU A 29 21.39 10.19 15.55
CA LEU A 29 20.10 10.83 15.76
C LEU A 29 19.49 11.43 14.46
N VAL A 30 20.34 11.93 13.57
CA VAL A 30 19.91 12.58 12.31
C VAL A 30 19.76 11.55 11.17
N ILE A 31 20.63 10.52 11.15
CA ILE A 31 20.64 9.48 10.11
C ILE A 31 19.99 8.18 10.61
N ARG A 32 19.45 8.15 11.84
CA ARG A 32 18.48 7.07 12.07
C ARG A 32 17.53 7.12 10.88
N PRO A 33 17.54 6.07 10.00
CA PRO A 33 16.40 5.93 9.13
C PRO A 33 15.25 5.96 10.11
N SER A 34 14.45 7.02 10.08
CA SER A 34 13.07 6.88 10.52
C SER A 34 12.69 5.61 9.79
N ASP A 35 12.40 4.53 10.52
CA ASP A 35 11.60 3.47 9.98
C ASP A 35 10.38 4.21 9.44
N GLY A 36 10.54 4.67 8.21
CA GLY A 36 9.46 5.11 7.38
C GLY A 36 8.64 3.85 7.18
N GLY A 37 7.89 3.50 8.21
CA GLY A 37 6.76 2.63 8.06
C GLY A 37 6.04 3.22 6.86
N ARG A 38 6.02 2.49 5.75
CA ARG A 38 5.33 2.91 4.54
C ARG A 38 3.97 3.39 4.99
N PRO A 39 3.62 4.67 4.78
CA PRO A 39 2.39 5.18 5.31
C PRO A 39 1.25 4.43 4.62
N GLY A 40 0.58 3.60 5.36
CA GLY A 40 -0.80 3.50 5.03
C GLY A 40 -1.41 2.15 4.75
N ILE A 41 -0.74 1.05 4.41
CA ILE A 41 -1.47 -0.21 4.16
C ILE A 41 -1.79 -0.94 5.48
N GLN A 42 -1.00 -0.75 6.51
CA GLN A 42 -1.18 -1.41 7.81
C GLN A 42 -2.49 -1.10 8.54
N THR A 43 -3.25 -0.10 8.08
CA THR A 43 -4.53 0.30 8.68
C THR A 43 -5.72 0.15 7.73
N VAL A 44 -5.49 -0.26 6.49
CA VAL A 44 -6.56 -0.58 5.53
C VAL A 44 -7.18 -1.91 5.91
N ARG A 45 -8.49 -1.93 6.09
CA ARG A 45 -9.24 -3.17 6.33
C ARG A 45 -9.83 -3.64 5.02
N VAL A 46 -9.51 -4.87 4.64
CA VAL A 46 -10.11 -5.56 3.50
C VAL A 46 -10.97 -6.68 4.04
N LEU A 47 -12.25 -6.67 3.68
CA LEU A 47 -13.19 -7.71 4.01
C LEU A 47 -13.55 -8.46 2.73
N LEU A 48 -13.33 -9.75 2.73
CA LEU A 48 -13.72 -10.63 1.63
C LEU A 48 -14.93 -11.46 2.09
N ASP A 49 -16.03 -11.41 1.34
CA ASP A 49 -17.27 -12.10 1.64
C ASP A 49 -17.79 -11.88 3.08
N GLY A 50 -17.56 -10.66 3.61
CA GLY A 50 -17.98 -10.26 4.96
C GLY A 50 -17.04 -10.68 6.09
N GLY A 51 -15.97 -11.43 5.80
CA GLY A 51 -14.90 -11.76 6.77
C GLY A 51 -13.72 -10.79 6.64
N THR A 52 -12.97 -10.56 7.74
CA THR A 52 -11.72 -9.82 7.67
C THR A 52 -10.62 -10.75 7.17
N LEU A 53 -9.96 -10.38 6.07
CA LEU A 53 -8.77 -11.11 5.66
C LEU A 53 -7.66 -10.89 6.69
N GLY A 54 -7.29 -11.95 7.39
CA GLY A 54 -5.99 -12.03 8.03
C GLY A 54 -4.91 -12.01 6.94
N GLU A 55 -3.74 -11.50 7.30
CA GLU A 55 -2.59 -11.22 6.45
C GLU A 55 -2.00 -12.46 5.74
N GLU A 56 -2.81 -13.29 5.11
CA GLU A 56 -2.35 -14.47 4.40
C GLU A 56 -2.64 -14.37 2.90
N LYS A 57 -1.61 -13.94 2.19
CA LYS A 57 -1.48 -13.88 0.76
C LYS A 57 -1.57 -15.27 0.15
N SER A 58 -2.65 -15.61 -0.48
CA SER A 58 -2.68 -16.77 -1.37
C SER A 58 -2.24 -16.37 -2.78
N ILE A 59 -1.01 -16.74 -3.10
CA ILE A 59 -0.49 -16.68 -4.47
C ILE A 59 -0.80 -18.01 -5.11
N HIS A 60 -1.63 -18.02 -6.15
CA HIS A 60 -1.78 -19.17 -7.03
C HIS A 60 -1.11 -18.85 -8.37
N PRO A 61 -0.20 -19.67 -8.85
CA PRO A 61 0.46 -19.45 -10.13
C PRO A 61 -0.38 -19.99 -11.29
N GLY A 62 -0.63 -19.11 -12.28
CA GLY A 62 -0.65 -19.43 -13.68
C GLY A 62 -1.74 -20.36 -14.22
N GLY A 63 -2.68 -19.73 -14.91
CA GLY A 63 -3.53 -20.30 -15.94
C GLY A 63 -3.97 -19.18 -16.86
N GLU A 64 -4.33 -19.48 -18.10
CA GLU A 64 -4.86 -18.52 -19.11
C GLU A 64 -6.19 -17.86 -18.72
N ASP A 65 -6.56 -17.92 -17.45
CA ASP A 65 -7.78 -17.37 -16.90
C ASP A 65 -7.57 -15.95 -16.43
N LEU A 66 -8.52 -15.08 -16.77
CA LEU A 66 -8.56 -13.70 -16.34
C LEU A 66 -8.47 -13.61 -14.81
N ARG A 67 -7.70 -12.63 -14.35
CA ARG A 67 -7.56 -12.32 -12.92
C ARG A 67 -8.01 -10.91 -12.63
N VAL A 68 -8.39 -10.67 -11.40
CA VAL A 68 -8.81 -9.38 -10.88
C VAL A 68 -7.78 -8.90 -9.87
N TYR A 69 -7.11 -7.82 -10.19
CA TYR A 69 -6.16 -7.16 -9.31
C TYR A 69 -6.83 -5.94 -8.68
N ILE A 70 -6.87 -5.89 -7.38
CA ILE A 70 -7.34 -4.70 -6.64
C ILE A 70 -6.13 -4.04 -6.00
N THR A 71 -5.91 -2.79 -6.35
CA THR A 71 -4.76 -2.01 -5.86
C THR A 71 -5.19 -0.76 -5.11
N LEU A 72 -4.38 -0.35 -4.15
CA LEU A 72 -4.49 0.94 -3.45
C LEU A 72 -3.16 1.68 -3.59
N ASN A 73 -3.19 2.91 -4.08
CA ASN A 73 -1.98 3.70 -4.36
C ASN A 73 -0.96 2.97 -5.27
N GLY A 74 -1.42 2.05 -6.12
CA GLY A 74 -0.57 1.23 -6.98
C GLY A 74 0.02 -0.02 -6.29
N GLU A 75 -0.25 -0.25 -5.02
CA GLU A 75 0.13 -1.48 -4.33
C GLU A 75 -1.01 -2.49 -4.36
N THR A 76 -0.71 -3.74 -4.74
CA THR A 76 -1.72 -4.79 -4.84
C THR A 76 -2.19 -5.22 -3.46
N LEU A 77 -3.49 -5.07 -3.21
CA LEU A 77 -4.17 -5.56 -2.02
C LEU A 77 -4.63 -7.00 -2.22
N LEU A 78 -5.23 -7.29 -3.37
CA LEU A 78 -5.81 -8.59 -3.71
C LEU A 78 -5.50 -8.98 -5.15
N ASP A 79 -5.41 -10.27 -5.36
CA ASP A 79 -5.29 -10.94 -6.66
C ASP A 79 -6.25 -12.14 -6.63
N LEU A 80 -7.38 -12.04 -7.33
CA LEU A 80 -8.48 -12.99 -7.30
C LEU A 80 -8.73 -13.59 -8.69
N PRO A 81 -9.15 -14.86 -8.77
CA PRO A 81 -9.63 -15.42 -10.03
C PRO A 81 -10.91 -14.71 -10.49
N PHE A 82 -10.98 -14.32 -11.77
CA PHE A 82 -12.16 -13.68 -12.33
C PHE A 82 -13.41 -14.60 -12.30
N ALA A 83 -13.20 -15.91 -12.42
CA ALA A 83 -14.26 -16.90 -12.45
C ALA A 83 -14.91 -17.20 -11.09
N GLU A 84 -14.38 -16.60 -10.00
CA GLU A 84 -14.92 -16.78 -8.66
C GLU A 84 -15.81 -15.59 -8.26
N ALA A 85 -16.87 -15.89 -7.49
CA ALA A 85 -17.76 -14.84 -6.98
C ALA A 85 -17.28 -14.36 -5.61
N HIS A 86 -17.03 -13.05 -5.48
CA HIS A 86 -16.58 -12.42 -4.24
C HIS A 86 -17.19 -11.04 -4.05
N THR A 87 -17.35 -10.63 -2.81
CA THR A 87 -17.59 -9.23 -2.43
C THR A 87 -16.43 -8.72 -1.61
N VAL A 88 -15.74 -7.73 -2.13
CA VAL A 88 -14.56 -7.12 -1.50
C VAL A 88 -14.93 -5.73 -1.01
N ARG A 89 -14.90 -5.52 0.31
CA ARG A 89 -15.07 -4.19 0.91
C ARG A 89 -13.73 -3.69 1.42
N ILE A 90 -13.34 -2.50 0.98
CA ILE A 90 -12.08 -1.84 1.33
C ILE A 90 -12.43 -0.61 2.15
N ILE A 91 -11.92 -0.56 3.38
CA ILE A 91 -12.13 0.55 4.32
C ILE A 91 -10.79 1.17 4.63
N GLN A 92 -10.62 2.43 4.29
CA GLN A 92 -9.40 3.19 4.48
C GLN A 92 -9.42 3.96 5.81
N PRO A 93 -8.26 4.28 6.38
CA PRO A 93 -8.18 5.00 7.67
C PRO A 93 -8.77 6.40 7.63
N ASP A 94 -8.80 7.03 6.46
CA ASP A 94 -9.37 8.37 6.22
C ASP A 94 -10.89 8.35 6.06
N GLY A 95 -11.51 7.16 6.15
CA GLY A 95 -12.94 6.95 6.00
C GLY A 95 -13.39 6.67 4.58
N GLY A 96 -12.47 6.59 3.60
CA GLY A 96 -12.78 6.16 2.24
C GLY A 96 -13.25 4.70 2.21
N GLU A 97 -14.37 4.43 1.54
CA GLU A 97 -14.92 3.08 1.39
C GLU A 97 -15.24 2.75 -0.05
N ASN A 98 -14.90 1.54 -0.46
CA ASN A 98 -15.25 0.97 -1.76
C ASN A 98 -15.69 -0.47 -1.59
N THR A 99 -16.73 -0.87 -2.31
CA THR A 99 -17.18 -2.26 -2.42
C THR A 99 -17.09 -2.70 -3.87
N VAL A 100 -16.34 -3.77 -4.10
CA VAL A 100 -16.17 -4.40 -5.42
C VAL A 100 -16.88 -5.74 -5.41
N THR A 101 -17.69 -6.01 -6.43
CA THR A 101 -18.37 -7.30 -6.59
C THR A 101 -17.81 -8.02 -7.81
N LEU A 102 -17.42 -9.27 -7.59
CA LEU A 102 -17.10 -10.26 -8.61
C LEU A 102 -18.26 -11.27 -8.65
N THR A 103 -18.77 -11.57 -9.83
CA THR A 103 -19.87 -12.53 -10.01
C THR A 103 -19.42 -13.86 -10.60
N GLY A 104 -18.13 -13.98 -10.95
CA GLY A 104 -17.59 -15.08 -11.73
C GLY A 104 -17.68 -14.87 -13.24
N THR A 105 -18.45 -13.86 -13.68
CA THR A 105 -18.59 -13.48 -15.11
C THR A 105 -18.42 -11.98 -15.34
N SER A 106 -18.50 -11.17 -14.29
CA SER A 106 -18.29 -9.73 -14.34
C SER A 106 -17.68 -9.20 -13.05
N VAL A 107 -17.07 -8.03 -13.12
CA VAL A 107 -16.54 -7.27 -12.00
C VAL A 107 -16.99 -5.82 -12.09
N TYR A 108 -17.44 -5.25 -11.00
CA TYR A 108 -17.89 -3.85 -10.94
C TYR A 108 -17.73 -3.27 -9.54
N MET A 109 -17.66 -1.93 -9.47
CA MET A 109 -17.73 -1.22 -8.20
C MET A 109 -19.20 -1.10 -7.80
N THR A 110 -19.60 -1.78 -6.72
CA THR A 110 -20.99 -1.78 -6.25
C THR A 110 -21.30 -0.50 -5.50
N GLU A 111 -20.37 -0.08 -4.63
CA GLU A 111 -20.55 1.08 -3.77
C GLU A 111 -19.22 1.80 -3.58
N ALA A 112 -19.31 3.11 -3.43
CA ALA A 112 -18.21 3.97 -2.99
C ALA A 112 -18.79 5.18 -2.26
N ASN A 113 -18.10 5.71 -1.25
CA ASN A 113 -18.53 6.93 -0.58
C ASN A 113 -17.79 8.18 -1.06
N CYS A 114 -17.13 8.11 -2.24
CA CYS A 114 -16.59 9.27 -2.92
C CYS A 114 -17.70 10.14 -3.53
N ASP A 115 -17.50 11.46 -3.55
CA ASP A 115 -18.53 12.44 -3.93
C ASP A 115 -19.11 12.22 -5.36
N GLY A 116 -18.26 11.94 -6.34
CA GLY A 116 -18.67 11.79 -7.75
C GLY A 116 -19.25 10.42 -8.08
N GLN A 117 -18.87 9.38 -7.36
CA GLN A 117 -19.21 7.98 -7.63
C GLN A 117 -18.94 7.52 -9.07
N ASP A 118 -18.00 8.18 -9.75
CA ASP A 118 -17.65 7.85 -11.15
C ASP A 118 -17.21 6.39 -11.28
N CYS A 119 -16.50 5.87 -10.28
CA CYS A 119 -16.09 4.48 -10.26
C CYS A 119 -17.25 3.49 -10.27
N VAL A 120 -18.37 3.82 -9.63
CA VAL A 120 -19.61 3.02 -9.67
C VAL A 120 -20.26 3.14 -11.06
N GLN A 121 -20.23 4.34 -11.65
CA GLN A 121 -20.83 4.62 -12.96
C GLN A 121 -20.02 4.05 -14.13
N MET A 122 -18.76 3.66 -13.91
CA MET A 122 -17.93 3.01 -14.95
C MET A 122 -18.52 1.68 -15.44
N GLY A 123 -19.46 1.12 -14.69
CA GLY A 123 -20.15 -0.12 -15.04
C GLY A 123 -19.28 -1.36 -14.91
N GLU A 124 -19.83 -2.47 -15.37
CA GLU A 124 -19.18 -3.78 -15.22
C GLU A 124 -18.10 -4.03 -16.29
N VAL A 125 -17.10 -4.77 -15.89
CA VAL A 125 -16.10 -5.40 -16.75
C VAL A 125 -16.46 -6.86 -16.92
N THR A 126 -16.66 -7.29 -18.14
CA THR A 126 -16.90 -8.68 -18.51
C THR A 126 -15.83 -9.16 -19.49
N ARG A 127 -15.70 -10.47 -19.68
CA ARG A 127 -14.79 -11.02 -20.68
C ARG A 127 -15.06 -10.45 -22.08
N ASP A 128 -16.34 -10.26 -22.41
CA ASP A 128 -16.77 -9.85 -23.77
C ASP A 128 -16.58 -8.35 -24.05
N ASN A 129 -16.50 -7.52 -22.98
CA ASN A 129 -16.37 -6.09 -23.17
C ASN A 129 -14.98 -5.51 -22.89
N LEU A 130 -14.03 -6.32 -22.46
CA LEU A 130 -12.66 -5.88 -22.11
C LEU A 130 -12.02 -5.01 -23.20
N GLU A 131 -12.13 -5.43 -24.45
CA GLU A 131 -11.46 -4.77 -25.58
C GLU A 131 -12.23 -3.54 -26.10
N VAL A 132 -13.54 -3.46 -25.86
CA VAL A 132 -14.39 -2.38 -26.39
C VAL A 132 -14.67 -1.27 -25.40
N ARG A 133 -14.36 -1.49 -24.10
CA ARG A 133 -14.50 -0.44 -23.09
C ARG A 133 -13.42 0.63 -23.25
N VAL A 134 -13.77 1.89 -23.04
CA VAL A 134 -12.84 3.03 -23.11
C VAL A 134 -11.67 2.86 -22.15
N MET A 135 -11.92 2.31 -20.95
CA MET A 135 -10.90 2.06 -19.93
C MET A 135 -10.43 0.60 -19.92
N GLY A 136 -10.79 -0.20 -20.93
CA GLY A 136 -10.44 -1.62 -20.97
C GLY A 136 -10.91 -2.35 -19.71
N GLY A 137 -10.03 -3.13 -19.10
CA GLY A 137 -10.27 -3.88 -17.85
C GLY A 137 -10.26 -3.05 -16.57
N PHE A 138 -10.16 -1.72 -16.64
CA PHE A 138 -10.01 -0.89 -15.44
C PHE A 138 -11.32 -0.32 -14.92
N ILE A 139 -11.44 -0.27 -13.57
CA ILE A 139 -12.37 0.55 -12.81
C ILE A 139 -11.55 1.32 -11.79
N ILE A 140 -11.65 2.65 -11.82
CA ILE A 140 -10.74 3.52 -11.04
C ILE A 140 -11.56 4.46 -10.15
N CYS A 141 -11.31 4.39 -8.85
CA CYS A 141 -11.76 5.40 -7.88
C CYS A 141 -10.61 6.35 -7.58
N LEU A 142 -10.54 7.48 -8.28
CA LEU A 142 -9.45 8.45 -8.11
C LEU A 142 -9.39 9.05 -6.69
N PRO A 143 -10.52 9.48 -6.07
CA PRO A 143 -10.48 10.04 -4.73
C PRO A 143 -9.91 9.07 -3.69
N HIS A 144 -10.27 7.80 -3.80
CA HIS A 144 -9.79 6.76 -2.88
C HIS A 144 -8.52 6.04 -3.35
N LYS A 145 -8.01 6.36 -4.56
CA LYS A 145 -6.82 5.76 -5.17
C LYS A 145 -6.90 4.23 -5.28
N ILE A 146 -8.12 3.73 -5.43
CA ILE A 146 -8.40 2.31 -5.68
C ILE A 146 -8.46 2.09 -7.18
N THR A 147 -7.78 1.03 -7.63
CA THR A 147 -7.90 0.54 -9.00
C THR A 147 -8.26 -0.93 -8.97
N VAL A 148 -9.25 -1.31 -9.76
CA VAL A 148 -9.59 -2.69 -10.10
C VAL A 148 -9.18 -2.91 -11.53
N GLU A 149 -8.36 -3.92 -11.79
CA GLU A 149 -7.86 -4.29 -13.12
C GLU A 149 -8.20 -5.74 -13.40
N VAL A 150 -8.84 -5.99 -14.53
CA VAL A 150 -9.11 -7.33 -15.07
C VAL A 150 -8.18 -7.58 -16.25
N ARG A 151 -7.34 -8.59 -16.15
CA ARG A 151 -6.37 -8.98 -17.18
C ARG A 151 -6.00 -10.46 -17.11
#